data_fd3ceaa710c199131bbaae9336d869e4
#
_entry.id   fd3ceaa710c199131bbaae9336d869e4
#
_cell.length_a   1.000
_cell.length_b   1.000
_cell.length_c   1.000
_cell.angle_alpha   90.00
_cell.angle_beta   90.00
_cell.angle_gamma   90.00
#
_symmetry.space_group_name_H-M   'P 1'
#
loop_
_entity.id
_entity.type
_entity.pdbx_description
1 polymer ?
#
loop_
_entity_poly.entity_id
_entity_poly.type
_entity_poly.pdbx_seq_one_letter_code
_entity_poly.pdbx_strand_id
1 'polypeptide(L)'
;FSLLIYGASISDYFAYGFYNSRPSGRNEYITFRRYHKIMCVANKKEDINLCRNKIDFNNHFASLLGRQWIDTKSATKEELLLFITNYPIFFVKDILGFRGDGVKRIDSSQISVSTYLEDLVKQNDAHYILEEPLTEIESIQSFHPWSINTIRIVSLYDAKNEVVNFMNARIRIGNKKNNVDNFHYDGIGANIDINTGIITSLGYDTHNKTYITHPITHKQILGFQIPKWDECKSFIETACRLLPTVRYIGWDLVIKQDGT
;
A
#
# COMPACT_ATOMS: atom_id res chain seq x y z
N PHE A 1 18.70 -16.90 20.97
CA PHE A 1 19.72 -17.33 19.98
C PHE A 1 19.48 -16.68 18.61
N SER A 2 18.31 -16.88 17.96
CA SER A 2 18.03 -16.33 16.63
C SER A 2 18.02 -14.79 16.57
N LEU A 3 17.59 -14.11 17.64
CA LEU A 3 17.68 -12.65 17.75
C LEU A 3 19.12 -12.15 17.80
N LEU A 4 19.99 -12.85 18.51
CA LEU A 4 21.40 -12.45 18.68
C LEU A 4 22.22 -12.67 17.41
N ILE A 5 22.08 -13.83 16.77
CA ILE A 5 22.91 -14.21 15.61
C ILE A 5 22.34 -13.67 14.31
N TYR A 6 21.04 -13.82 14.09
CA TYR A 6 20.40 -13.47 12.81
C TYR A 6 19.61 -12.16 12.88
N GLY A 7 19.46 -11.57 14.07
CA GLY A 7 18.64 -10.37 14.27
C GLY A 7 17.13 -10.62 14.08
N ALA A 8 16.70 -11.88 14.22
CA ALA A 8 15.32 -12.28 14.02
C ALA A 8 14.46 -11.97 15.25
N SER A 9 13.32 -11.31 15.09
CA SER A 9 12.30 -11.21 16.12
C SER A 9 11.61 -12.57 16.37
N ILE A 10 10.78 -12.66 17.40
CA ILE A 10 9.94 -13.85 17.63
C ILE A 10 9.02 -14.09 16.43
N SER A 11 8.42 -13.03 15.90
CA SER A 11 7.61 -13.10 14.67
C SER A 11 8.40 -13.64 13.48
N ASP A 12 9.63 -13.12 13.24
CA ASP A 12 10.48 -13.62 12.16
C ASP A 12 10.79 -15.10 12.33
N TYR A 13 11.07 -15.54 13.56
CA TYR A 13 11.42 -16.92 13.86
C TYR A 13 10.34 -17.90 13.41
N PHE A 14 9.07 -17.56 13.66
CA PHE A 14 7.93 -18.40 13.24
C PHE A 14 7.57 -18.16 11.77
N ALA A 15 7.50 -16.92 11.30
CA ALA A 15 7.12 -16.59 9.94
C ALA A 15 8.06 -17.17 8.88
N TYR A 16 9.37 -17.18 9.17
CA TYR A 16 10.38 -17.73 8.26
C TYR A 16 10.71 -19.20 8.52
N GLY A 17 10.02 -19.86 9.42
CA GLY A 17 10.23 -21.28 9.74
C GLY A 17 11.65 -21.59 10.25
N PHE A 18 12.25 -20.66 11.01
CA PHE A 18 13.63 -20.80 11.51
C PHE A 18 13.83 -22.04 12.39
N TYR A 19 12.78 -22.57 12.99
CA TYR A 19 12.80 -23.82 13.75
C TYR A 19 13.16 -25.04 12.86
N ASN A 20 12.85 -25.00 11.56
CA ASN A 20 13.15 -26.06 10.60
C ASN A 20 14.26 -25.67 9.60
N SER A 21 14.79 -24.43 9.65
CA SER A 21 15.76 -23.93 8.68
C SER A 21 17.19 -24.23 9.12
N ARG A 22 18.05 -24.60 8.17
CA ARG A 22 19.51 -24.68 8.39
C ARG A 22 20.10 -23.30 8.64
N PRO A 23 21.24 -23.18 9.37
CA PRO A 23 21.89 -21.91 9.64
C PRO A 23 22.20 -21.08 8.37
N SER A 24 22.61 -21.71 7.28
CA SER A 24 22.85 -21.04 5.99
C SER A 24 21.61 -20.37 5.44
N GLY A 25 20.48 -21.09 5.39
CA GLY A 25 19.22 -20.56 4.88
C GLY A 25 18.67 -19.40 5.71
N ARG A 26 18.94 -19.35 7.02
CA ARG A 26 18.51 -18.22 7.86
C ARG A 26 19.16 -16.89 7.47
N ASN A 27 20.33 -16.95 6.84
CA ASN A 27 21.04 -15.75 6.37
C ASN A 27 20.42 -15.11 5.13
N GLU A 28 19.55 -15.80 4.41
CA GLU A 28 18.89 -15.32 3.20
C GLU A 28 17.70 -14.38 3.51
N TYR A 29 17.25 -14.36 4.77
CA TYR A 29 16.11 -13.54 5.18
C TYR A 29 16.51 -12.15 5.67
N ILE A 30 15.71 -11.15 5.32
CA ILE A 30 15.75 -9.80 5.91
C ILE A 30 14.96 -9.84 7.23
N THR A 31 15.68 -10.14 8.31
CA THR A 31 15.14 -10.19 9.66
C THR A 31 14.94 -8.79 10.25
N PHE A 32 14.23 -8.68 11.38
CA PHE A 32 13.90 -7.41 12.03
C PHE A 32 15.08 -6.44 12.18
N ARG A 33 16.22 -6.90 12.72
CA ARG A 33 17.42 -6.04 12.86
C ARG A 33 18.06 -5.67 11.53
N ARG A 34 18.07 -6.59 10.57
CA ARG A 34 18.60 -6.33 9.22
C ARG A 34 17.73 -5.29 8.52
N TYR A 35 16.41 -5.43 8.62
CA TYR A 35 15.46 -4.45 8.10
C TYR A 35 15.71 -3.05 8.70
N HIS A 36 15.80 -2.95 10.04
CA HIS A 36 16.11 -1.67 10.70
C HIS A 36 17.45 -1.07 10.25
N LYS A 37 18.47 -1.90 10.11
CA LYS A 37 19.78 -1.44 9.62
C LYS A 37 19.67 -0.91 8.19
N ILE A 38 18.96 -1.61 7.30
CA ILE A 38 18.71 -1.14 5.92
C ILE A 38 17.99 0.20 5.95
N MET A 39 16.91 0.31 6.71
CA MET A 39 16.13 1.55 6.82
C MET A 39 16.98 2.74 7.29
N CYS A 40 17.84 2.54 8.31
CA CYS A 40 18.69 3.60 8.83
C CYS A 40 19.83 4.02 7.87
N VAL A 41 20.33 3.09 7.06
CA VAL A 41 21.46 3.36 6.12
C VAL A 41 20.95 3.87 4.78
N ALA A 42 19.83 3.34 4.32
CA ALA A 42 19.30 3.66 2.99
C ALA A 42 18.48 4.96 2.97
N ASN A 43 17.84 5.32 4.09
CA ASN A 43 16.85 6.39 4.11
C ASN A 43 17.29 7.54 5.02
N LYS A 44 17.18 8.76 4.52
CA LYS A 44 17.41 9.96 5.31
C LYS A 44 16.23 10.19 6.24
N LYS A 45 16.50 10.26 7.55
CA LYS A 45 15.48 10.25 8.61
C LYS A 45 14.47 11.39 8.48
N GLU A 46 14.92 12.57 8.11
CA GLU A 46 14.09 13.77 7.95
C GLU A 46 13.06 13.57 6.83
N ASP A 47 13.47 12.92 5.73
CA ASP A 47 12.64 12.77 4.53
C ASP A 47 11.66 11.57 4.64
N ILE A 48 11.88 10.66 5.60
CA ILE A 48 10.89 9.59 5.91
C ILE A 48 9.56 10.20 6.37
N ASN A 49 9.58 11.34 7.05
CA ASN A 49 8.36 11.99 7.52
C ASN A 49 7.43 12.42 6.39
N LEU A 50 8.00 12.79 5.23
CA LEU A 50 7.22 13.05 4.01
C LEU A 50 6.36 11.84 3.62
N CYS A 51 6.92 10.63 3.71
CA CYS A 51 6.16 9.41 3.40
C CYS A 51 5.12 9.03 4.47
N ARG A 52 5.19 9.62 5.66
CA ARG A 52 4.27 9.34 6.78
C ARG A 52 3.06 10.27 6.79
N ASN A 53 3.23 11.50 6.38
CA ASN A 53 2.15 12.48 6.31
C ASN A 53 1.51 12.45 4.92
N LYS A 54 0.21 12.16 4.86
CA LYS A 54 -0.50 12.00 3.58
C LYS A 54 -0.57 13.30 2.77
N ILE A 55 -0.61 14.47 3.42
CA ILE A 55 -0.62 15.76 2.74
C ILE A 55 0.74 16.01 2.09
N ASP A 56 1.82 15.82 2.85
CA ASP A 56 3.18 16.01 2.34
C ASP A 56 3.48 15.04 1.19
N PHE A 57 3.06 13.77 1.34
CA PHE A 57 3.18 12.75 0.32
C PHE A 57 2.39 13.11 -0.95
N ASN A 58 1.13 13.49 -0.81
CA ASN A 58 0.27 13.82 -1.93
C ASN A 58 0.76 15.06 -2.68
N ASN A 59 1.25 16.08 -1.96
CA ASN A 59 1.85 17.26 -2.58
C ASN A 59 3.16 16.93 -3.31
N HIS A 60 4.02 16.13 -2.70
CA HIS A 60 5.33 15.76 -3.28
C HIS A 60 5.17 14.92 -4.56
N PHE A 61 4.24 13.98 -4.54
CA PHE A 61 3.95 13.08 -5.66
C PHE A 61 2.72 13.50 -6.48
N ALA A 62 2.34 14.79 -6.47
CA ALA A 62 1.13 15.28 -7.12
C ALA A 62 0.99 14.86 -8.60
N SER A 63 2.11 14.83 -9.36
CA SER A 63 2.14 14.40 -10.75
C SER A 63 1.94 12.88 -10.95
N LEU A 64 2.06 12.10 -9.88
CA LEU A 64 1.98 10.63 -9.90
C LEU A 64 0.78 10.10 -9.10
N LEU A 65 0.04 10.97 -8.41
CA LEU A 65 -0.95 10.52 -7.43
C LEU A 65 -2.17 9.83 -8.08
N GLY A 66 -2.56 10.28 -9.28
CA GLY A 66 -3.64 9.67 -10.06
C GLY A 66 -5.04 9.73 -9.43
N ARG A 67 -5.26 10.57 -8.41
CA ARG A 67 -6.54 10.79 -7.75
C ARG A 67 -6.67 12.20 -7.20
N GLN A 68 -7.90 12.68 -7.06
CA GLN A 68 -8.20 13.94 -6.42
C GLN A 68 -8.29 13.76 -4.90
N TRP A 69 -7.88 14.80 -4.19
CA TRP A 69 -7.94 14.85 -2.73
C TRP A 69 -8.03 16.29 -2.25
N ILE A 70 -8.48 16.48 -1.01
CA ILE A 70 -8.58 17.79 -0.40
C ILE A 70 -8.26 17.69 1.10
N ASP A 71 -7.54 18.67 1.62
CA ASP A 71 -7.21 18.79 3.04
C ASP A 71 -8.34 19.51 3.78
N THR A 72 -8.88 18.86 4.80
CA THR A 72 -10.04 19.37 5.55
C THR A 72 -9.75 20.59 6.41
N LYS A 73 -8.48 20.89 6.72
CA LYS A 73 -8.12 22.07 7.53
C LYS A 73 -7.74 23.29 6.70
N SER A 74 -7.16 23.10 5.53
CA SER A 74 -6.77 24.20 4.66
C SER A 74 -7.88 24.63 3.70
N ALA A 75 -8.82 23.75 3.38
CA ALA A 75 -9.90 24.04 2.46
C ALA A 75 -11.05 24.83 3.13
N THR A 76 -11.68 25.68 2.34
CA THR A 76 -12.93 26.35 2.71
C THR A 76 -14.10 25.38 2.74
N LYS A 77 -15.19 25.77 3.40
CA LYS A 77 -16.42 24.96 3.43
C LYS A 77 -17.00 24.76 2.00
N GLU A 78 -16.91 25.78 1.17
CA GLU A 78 -17.36 25.76 -0.21
C GLU A 78 -16.56 24.77 -1.07
N GLU A 79 -15.24 24.74 -0.90
CA GLU A 79 -14.36 23.78 -1.59
C GLU A 79 -14.63 22.34 -1.15
N LEU A 80 -14.85 22.10 0.14
CA LEU A 80 -15.22 20.78 0.65
C LEU A 80 -16.58 20.32 0.11
N LEU A 81 -17.57 21.23 0.05
CA LEU A 81 -18.87 20.93 -0.54
C LEU A 81 -18.78 20.62 -2.03
N LEU A 82 -17.96 21.38 -2.77
CA LEU A 82 -17.71 21.13 -4.18
C LEU A 82 -17.04 19.78 -4.41
N PHE A 83 -16.04 19.42 -3.57
CA PHE A 83 -15.38 18.10 -3.62
C PHE A 83 -16.41 16.98 -3.42
N ILE A 84 -17.27 17.06 -2.39
CA ILE A 84 -18.28 16.04 -2.10
C ILE A 84 -19.35 15.97 -3.21
N THR A 85 -19.67 17.10 -3.83
CA THR A 85 -20.60 17.13 -4.98
C THR A 85 -20.03 16.39 -6.18
N ASN A 86 -18.73 16.57 -6.47
CA ASN A 86 -18.04 15.89 -7.55
C ASN A 86 -17.80 14.39 -7.25
N TYR A 87 -17.59 14.07 -5.97
CA TYR A 87 -17.31 12.71 -5.49
C TYR A 87 -18.32 12.32 -4.39
N PRO A 88 -19.56 11.92 -4.75
CA PRO A 88 -20.61 11.58 -3.78
C PRO A 88 -20.22 10.40 -2.87
N ILE A 89 -19.36 9.52 -3.35
CA ILE A 89 -18.67 8.51 -2.55
C ILE A 89 -17.22 8.95 -2.41
N PHE A 90 -16.73 9.04 -1.18
CA PHE A 90 -15.35 9.45 -0.89
C PHE A 90 -14.78 8.73 0.32
N PHE A 91 -13.47 8.80 0.46
CA PHE A 91 -12.76 8.26 1.62
C PHE A 91 -12.26 9.38 2.51
N VAL A 92 -12.46 9.23 3.81
CA VAL A 92 -11.88 10.10 4.84
C VAL A 92 -10.71 9.36 5.47
N LYS A 93 -9.55 9.99 5.52
CA LYS A 93 -8.32 9.38 6.06
C LYS A 93 -7.63 10.35 7.02
N ASP A 94 -7.25 9.84 8.19
CA ASP A 94 -6.33 10.55 9.07
C ASP A 94 -4.97 10.73 8.37
N ILE A 95 -4.40 11.94 8.44
CA ILE A 95 -3.14 12.27 7.75
C ILE A 95 -1.96 11.44 8.23
N LEU A 96 -1.96 10.99 9.49
CA LEU A 96 -0.94 10.15 10.11
C LEU A 96 -1.38 8.69 10.30
N GLY A 97 -2.61 8.34 9.90
CA GLY A 97 -3.15 6.98 10.03
C GLY A 97 -2.37 5.95 9.23
N PHE A 98 -2.13 4.78 9.83
CA PHE A 98 -1.37 3.67 9.21
C PHE A 98 -2.23 2.43 9.05
N ARG A 99 -1.85 1.54 8.13
CA ARG A 99 -2.43 0.19 7.97
C ARG A 99 -3.93 0.15 7.68
N GLY A 100 -4.52 1.25 7.22
CA GLY A 100 -5.97 1.33 7.01
C GLY A 100 -6.76 1.76 8.24
N ASP A 101 -6.09 1.98 9.40
CA ASP A 101 -6.75 2.53 10.58
C ASP A 101 -7.21 3.98 10.28
N GLY A 102 -8.44 4.29 10.69
CA GLY A 102 -9.04 5.60 10.49
C GLY A 102 -9.50 5.89 9.06
N VAL A 103 -9.50 4.89 8.15
CA VAL A 103 -10.08 5.03 6.81
C VAL A 103 -11.59 4.77 6.87
N LYS A 104 -12.38 5.76 6.45
CA LYS A 104 -13.83 5.66 6.38
C LYS A 104 -14.30 5.91 4.96
N ARG A 105 -15.10 4.99 4.41
CA ARG A 105 -15.84 5.21 3.16
C ARG A 105 -17.17 5.89 3.49
N ILE A 106 -17.41 7.03 2.90
CA ILE A 106 -18.61 7.83 3.10
C ILE A 106 -19.40 7.85 1.80
N ASP A 107 -20.70 7.69 1.92
CA ASP A 107 -21.67 7.94 0.86
C ASP A 107 -22.50 9.17 1.26
N SER A 108 -22.36 10.26 0.54
CA SER A 108 -23.01 11.54 0.86
C SER A 108 -24.53 11.47 0.81
N SER A 109 -25.10 10.50 0.08
CA SER A 109 -26.55 10.28 0.05
C SER A 109 -27.11 9.71 1.37
N GLN A 110 -26.24 9.17 2.22
CA GLN A 110 -26.63 8.52 3.49
C GLN A 110 -26.43 9.44 4.71
N ILE A 111 -25.96 10.67 4.52
CA ILE A 111 -25.59 11.59 5.61
C ILE A 111 -26.10 13.01 5.33
N SER A 112 -26.23 13.81 6.41
CA SER A 112 -26.31 15.27 6.28
C SER A 112 -24.89 15.83 6.09
N VAL A 113 -24.54 16.19 4.86
CA VAL A 113 -23.19 16.64 4.49
C VAL A 113 -22.76 17.85 5.33
N SER A 114 -23.65 18.83 5.56
CA SER A 114 -23.32 20.03 6.36
C SER A 114 -22.97 19.67 7.79
N THR A 115 -23.78 18.84 8.45
CA THR A 115 -23.53 18.37 9.82
C THR A 115 -22.25 17.55 9.90
N TYR A 116 -22.03 16.66 8.92
CA TYR A 116 -20.84 15.83 8.85
C TYR A 116 -19.55 16.66 8.74
N LEU A 117 -19.54 17.68 7.87
CA LEU A 117 -18.39 18.58 7.72
C LEU A 117 -18.16 19.41 8.99
N GLU A 118 -19.21 19.91 9.63
CA GLU A 118 -19.08 20.62 10.90
C GLU A 118 -18.47 19.74 11.98
N ASP A 119 -18.90 18.50 12.11
CA ASP A 119 -18.36 17.56 13.08
C ASP A 119 -16.90 17.18 12.76
N LEU A 120 -16.58 17.02 11.46
CA LEU A 120 -15.22 16.71 11.01
C LEU A 120 -14.23 17.85 11.34
N VAL A 121 -14.65 19.09 11.12
CA VAL A 121 -13.81 20.29 11.38
C VAL A 121 -13.72 20.62 12.87
N LYS A 122 -14.77 20.34 13.66
CA LYS A 122 -14.78 20.55 15.12
C LYS A 122 -13.84 19.61 15.90
N GLN A 123 -13.37 18.52 15.28
CA GLN A 123 -12.41 17.61 15.90
C GLN A 123 -11.02 18.26 15.92
N ASN A 124 -10.77 19.15 16.86
CA ASN A 124 -9.56 19.99 16.96
C ASN A 124 -8.24 19.23 16.92
N ASP A 125 -8.21 17.99 17.44
CA ASP A 125 -7.00 17.17 17.53
C ASP A 125 -6.80 16.23 16.32
N ALA A 126 -7.79 16.10 15.45
CA ALA A 126 -7.73 15.24 14.28
C ALA A 126 -7.56 16.07 12.99
N HIS A 127 -6.78 15.55 12.05
CA HIS A 127 -6.56 16.16 10.75
C HIS A 127 -6.77 15.12 9.67
N TYR A 128 -7.69 15.40 8.74
CA TYR A 128 -8.12 14.47 7.71
C TYR A 128 -7.88 15.00 6.31
N ILE A 129 -7.79 14.08 5.36
CA ILE A 129 -7.97 14.36 3.94
C ILE A 129 -9.21 13.62 3.45
N LEU A 130 -9.90 14.20 2.46
CA LEU A 130 -10.89 13.51 1.66
C LEU A 130 -10.23 13.09 0.35
N GLU A 131 -10.48 11.86 -0.08
CA GLU A 131 -9.95 11.32 -1.34
C GLU A 131 -11.08 10.72 -2.18
N GLU A 132 -11.01 10.90 -3.49
CA GLU A 132 -11.89 10.21 -4.43
C GLU A 132 -11.64 8.70 -4.40
N PRO A 133 -12.66 7.86 -4.66
CA PRO A 133 -12.49 6.43 -4.84
C PRO A 133 -11.64 6.15 -6.08
N LEU A 134 -10.68 5.25 -5.95
CA LEU A 134 -9.96 4.72 -7.10
C LEU A 134 -10.77 3.62 -7.78
N THR A 135 -10.70 3.55 -9.10
CA THR A 135 -11.27 2.46 -9.89
C THR A 135 -10.12 1.65 -10.49
N GLU A 136 -10.02 0.41 -10.09
CA GLU A 136 -9.01 -0.51 -10.61
C GLU A 136 -9.37 -0.99 -12.01
N ILE A 137 -8.35 -1.45 -12.76
CA ILE A 137 -8.54 -2.21 -13.98
C ILE A 137 -9.34 -3.49 -13.68
N GLU A 138 -10.32 -3.80 -14.51
CA GLU A 138 -11.29 -4.89 -14.29
C GLU A 138 -10.64 -6.24 -13.98
N SER A 139 -9.53 -6.55 -14.66
CA SER A 139 -8.80 -7.80 -14.45
C SER A 139 -8.24 -7.97 -13.02
N ILE A 140 -7.88 -6.88 -12.34
CA ILE A 140 -7.45 -6.87 -10.94
C ILE A 140 -8.66 -6.76 -10.00
N GLN A 141 -9.61 -5.86 -10.31
CA GLN A 141 -10.83 -5.69 -9.51
C GLN A 141 -11.62 -6.99 -9.37
N SER A 142 -11.57 -7.87 -10.38
CA SER A 142 -12.25 -9.17 -10.35
C SER A 142 -11.74 -10.15 -9.29
N PHE A 143 -10.58 -9.89 -8.66
CA PHE A 143 -10.15 -10.65 -7.50
C PHE A 143 -11.05 -10.38 -6.30
N HIS A 144 -11.30 -9.09 -6.02
CA HIS A 144 -12.13 -8.68 -4.89
C HIS A 144 -12.78 -7.32 -5.18
N PRO A 145 -14.05 -7.30 -5.65
CA PRO A 145 -14.69 -6.07 -6.13
C PRO A 145 -15.13 -5.10 -5.03
N TRP A 146 -14.99 -5.47 -3.74
CA TRP A 146 -15.41 -4.63 -2.61
C TRP A 146 -14.29 -3.78 -2.00
N SER A 147 -13.03 -4.05 -2.34
CA SER A 147 -11.88 -3.23 -1.94
C SER A 147 -10.89 -3.11 -3.10
N ILE A 148 -10.04 -2.09 -3.04
CA ILE A 148 -8.89 -1.99 -3.92
C ILE A 148 -7.92 -3.13 -3.63
N ASN A 149 -7.38 -3.77 -4.68
CA ASN A 149 -6.37 -4.81 -4.58
C ASN A 149 -5.01 -4.19 -4.93
N THR A 150 -4.16 -3.99 -3.95
CA THR A 150 -2.92 -3.22 -4.15
C THR A 150 -1.74 -4.10 -4.51
N ILE A 151 -0.86 -3.57 -5.37
CA ILE A 151 0.42 -4.20 -5.68
C ILE A 151 1.50 -3.51 -4.85
N ARG A 152 2.08 -4.26 -3.89
CA ARG A 152 3.23 -3.81 -3.12
C ARG A 152 4.52 -4.18 -3.83
N ILE A 153 5.31 -3.18 -4.24
CA ILE A 153 6.66 -3.39 -4.78
C ILE A 153 7.66 -2.72 -3.83
N VAL A 154 8.70 -3.46 -3.45
CA VAL A 154 9.80 -2.93 -2.65
C VAL A 154 10.96 -2.61 -3.56
N SER A 155 11.47 -1.38 -3.50
CA SER A 155 12.60 -0.93 -4.28
C SER A 155 13.74 -0.42 -3.39
N LEU A 156 14.96 -0.52 -3.92
CA LEU A 156 16.16 0.12 -3.41
C LEU A 156 16.77 0.98 -4.53
N TYR A 157 16.73 2.29 -4.36
CA TYR A 157 17.29 3.24 -5.32
C TYR A 157 18.78 3.49 -5.07
N ASP A 158 19.60 3.23 -6.07
CA ASP A 158 21.00 3.66 -6.10
C ASP A 158 21.09 5.05 -6.76
N ALA A 159 21.07 6.08 -5.93
CA ALA A 159 21.10 7.46 -6.41
C ALA A 159 22.43 7.85 -7.09
N LYS A 160 23.51 7.11 -6.86
CA LYS A 160 24.82 7.37 -7.51
C LYS A 160 24.82 6.94 -8.97
N ASN A 161 24.20 5.79 -9.25
CA ASN A 161 24.13 5.19 -10.59
C ASN A 161 22.77 5.40 -11.25
N GLU A 162 21.83 6.07 -10.56
CA GLU A 162 20.44 6.29 -10.99
C GLU A 162 19.67 5.00 -11.33
N VAL A 163 19.98 3.90 -10.63
CA VAL A 163 19.38 2.59 -10.85
C VAL A 163 18.41 2.24 -9.73
N VAL A 164 17.23 1.77 -10.10
CA VAL A 164 16.25 1.21 -9.17
C VAL A 164 16.38 -0.30 -9.17
N ASN A 165 16.72 -0.87 -8.02
CA ASN A 165 16.73 -2.29 -7.79
C ASN A 165 15.38 -2.71 -7.18
N PHE A 166 14.60 -3.48 -7.92
CA PHE A 166 13.36 -4.05 -7.41
C PHE A 166 13.66 -5.30 -6.59
N MET A 167 13.31 -5.26 -5.30
CA MET A 167 13.69 -6.29 -4.33
C MET A 167 12.68 -7.43 -4.25
N ASN A 168 11.40 -7.09 -4.20
CA ASN A 168 10.29 -8.04 -4.23
C ASN A 168 8.99 -7.35 -4.64
N ALA A 169 8.02 -8.15 -5.08
CA ALA A 169 6.67 -7.71 -5.36
C ALA A 169 5.63 -8.71 -4.86
N ARG A 170 4.48 -8.21 -4.47
CA ARG A 170 3.32 -9.01 -4.09
C ARG A 170 2.02 -8.27 -4.35
N ILE A 171 0.99 -9.02 -4.68
CA ILE A 171 -0.38 -8.49 -4.67
C ILE A 171 -0.99 -8.68 -3.28
N ARG A 172 -1.80 -7.72 -2.86
CA ARG A 172 -2.68 -7.81 -1.69
C ARG A 172 -4.11 -7.76 -2.17
N ILE A 173 -4.89 -8.75 -1.79
CA ILE A 173 -6.26 -8.97 -2.25
C ILE A 173 -7.15 -8.98 -1.00
N GLY A 174 -8.29 -8.30 -1.03
CA GLY A 174 -9.28 -8.39 0.03
C GLY A 174 -9.83 -9.82 0.14
N ASN A 175 -10.33 -10.20 1.30
CA ASN A 175 -10.87 -11.55 1.55
C ASN A 175 -12.26 -11.52 2.19
N LYS A 176 -12.73 -10.39 2.67
CA LYS A 176 -14.05 -10.21 3.27
C LYS A 176 -14.81 -9.15 2.48
N LYS A 177 -16.13 -9.18 2.53
CA LYS A 177 -16.98 -8.13 1.91
C LYS A 177 -16.86 -6.82 2.69
N ASN A 178 -15.66 -6.27 2.72
CA ASN A 178 -15.32 -4.98 3.33
C ASN A 178 -14.44 -4.16 2.37
N ASN A 179 -14.17 -2.92 2.70
CA ASN A 179 -13.43 -1.97 1.85
C ASN A 179 -11.89 -2.01 2.07
N VAL A 180 -11.34 -3.10 2.63
CA VAL A 180 -9.92 -3.17 3.01
C VAL A 180 -9.27 -4.42 2.43
N ASP A 181 -8.15 -4.25 1.74
CA ASP A 181 -7.28 -5.32 1.22
C ASP A 181 -6.13 -5.68 2.17
N ASN A 182 -6.02 -5.00 3.31
CA ASN A 182 -4.86 -5.12 4.17
C ASN A 182 -4.71 -6.55 4.72
N PHE A 183 -3.52 -7.10 4.56
CA PHE A 183 -3.17 -8.44 5.06
C PHE A 183 -3.48 -8.63 6.55
N HIS A 184 -3.31 -7.59 7.37
CA HIS A 184 -3.64 -7.63 8.80
C HIS A 184 -5.15 -7.73 9.10
N TYR A 185 -6.01 -7.44 8.13
CA TYR A 185 -7.47 -7.61 8.20
C TYR A 185 -7.95 -8.83 7.42
N ASP A 186 -7.18 -9.93 7.48
CA ASP A 186 -7.42 -11.20 6.81
C ASP A 186 -7.33 -11.14 5.26
N GLY A 187 -6.64 -10.15 4.72
CA GLY A 187 -6.35 -10.10 3.28
C GLY A 187 -5.46 -11.26 2.82
N ILE A 188 -5.50 -11.54 1.54
CA ILE A 188 -4.66 -12.55 0.88
C ILE A 188 -3.47 -11.88 0.23
N GLY A 189 -2.26 -12.36 0.52
CA GLY A 189 -1.03 -11.98 -0.16
C GLY A 189 -0.56 -13.05 -1.12
N ALA A 190 -0.01 -12.67 -2.30
CA ALA A 190 0.66 -13.59 -3.20
C ALA A 190 1.88 -12.93 -3.83
N ASN A 191 2.99 -13.67 -3.96
CA ASN A 191 4.23 -13.15 -4.51
C ASN A 191 4.17 -13.06 -6.04
N ILE A 192 4.74 -11.97 -6.55
CA ILE A 192 4.87 -11.69 -7.98
C ILE A 192 6.35 -11.81 -8.36
N ASP A 193 6.63 -12.49 -9.44
CA ASP A 193 7.98 -12.49 -10.04
C ASP A 193 8.29 -11.10 -10.59
N ILE A 194 9.39 -10.52 -10.15
CA ILE A 194 9.80 -9.15 -10.47
C ILE A 194 10.07 -8.96 -11.98
N ASN A 195 10.57 -9.98 -12.65
CA ASN A 195 10.95 -9.88 -14.05
C ASN A 195 9.74 -9.98 -14.96
N THR A 196 8.83 -10.89 -14.65
CA THR A 196 7.71 -11.25 -15.53
C THR A 196 6.37 -10.62 -15.12
N GLY A 197 6.19 -10.24 -13.86
CA GLY A 197 4.90 -9.78 -13.35
C GLY A 197 3.88 -10.90 -13.12
N ILE A 198 4.31 -12.17 -13.19
CA ILE A 198 3.44 -13.34 -12.96
C ILE A 198 3.37 -13.63 -11.46
N ILE A 199 2.19 -13.94 -10.96
CA ILE A 199 2.03 -14.44 -9.58
C ILE A 199 2.56 -15.88 -9.51
N THR A 200 3.63 -16.08 -8.75
CA THR A 200 4.37 -17.35 -8.66
C THR A 200 4.11 -18.14 -7.39
N SER A 201 3.46 -17.55 -6.39
CA SER A 201 3.06 -18.27 -5.17
C SER A 201 1.56 -18.51 -5.10
N LEU A 202 1.16 -19.48 -4.28
CA LEU A 202 -0.20 -19.51 -3.77
C LEU A 202 -0.53 -18.20 -3.04
N GLY A 203 -1.79 -17.80 -3.03
CA GLY A 203 -2.28 -16.82 -2.08
C GLY A 203 -2.17 -17.36 -0.65
N TYR A 204 -1.88 -16.52 0.34
CA TYR A 204 -1.83 -16.89 1.75
C TYR A 204 -2.42 -15.77 2.62
N ASP A 205 -3.07 -16.14 3.70
CA ASP A 205 -3.61 -15.23 4.70
C ASP A 205 -2.78 -15.21 5.99
N THR A 206 -3.21 -14.43 6.97
CA THR A 206 -2.53 -14.32 8.27
C THR A 206 -2.55 -15.61 9.09
N HIS A 207 -3.42 -16.58 8.75
CA HIS A 207 -3.53 -17.90 9.39
C HIS A 207 -2.72 -18.96 8.65
N ASN A 208 -1.89 -18.58 7.67
CA ASN A 208 -1.14 -19.47 6.79
C ASN A 208 -2.02 -20.42 5.94
N LYS A 209 -3.30 -20.09 5.77
CA LYS A 209 -4.15 -20.81 4.83
C LYS A 209 -3.78 -20.41 3.41
N THR A 210 -3.69 -21.36 2.51
CA THR A 210 -3.26 -21.15 1.13
C THR A 210 -4.42 -21.26 0.14
N TYR A 211 -4.31 -20.51 -0.97
CA TYR A 211 -5.34 -20.36 -1.98
C TYR A 211 -4.74 -20.40 -3.39
N ILE A 212 -5.22 -21.33 -4.22
CA ILE A 212 -4.93 -21.34 -5.66
C ILE A 212 -5.81 -20.29 -6.37
N THR A 213 -7.08 -20.23 -5.93
CA THR A 213 -8.10 -19.30 -6.39
C THR A 213 -8.63 -18.49 -5.21
N HIS A 214 -9.15 -17.30 -5.48
CA HIS A 214 -9.76 -16.47 -4.44
C HIS A 214 -11.01 -17.16 -3.87
N PRO A 215 -11.19 -17.24 -2.54
CA PRO A 215 -12.23 -18.08 -1.90
C PRO A 215 -13.66 -17.63 -2.17
N ILE A 216 -13.89 -16.35 -2.52
CA ILE A 216 -15.22 -15.81 -2.77
C ILE A 216 -15.51 -15.67 -4.27
N THR A 217 -14.57 -15.13 -5.04
CA THR A 217 -14.76 -14.85 -6.48
C THR A 217 -14.30 -15.98 -7.39
N HIS A 218 -13.59 -16.97 -6.83
CA HIS A 218 -12.98 -18.09 -7.56
C HIS A 218 -11.98 -17.67 -8.65
N LYS A 219 -11.57 -16.41 -8.66
CA LYS A 219 -10.54 -15.90 -9.57
C LYS A 219 -9.22 -16.60 -9.32
N GLN A 220 -8.57 -17.07 -10.39
CA GLN A 220 -7.26 -17.71 -10.35
C GLN A 220 -6.19 -16.73 -9.83
N ILE A 221 -5.48 -17.10 -8.77
CA ILE A 221 -4.38 -16.32 -8.18
C ILE A 221 -3.05 -16.77 -8.76
N LEU A 222 -2.67 -18.03 -8.53
CA LEU A 222 -1.41 -18.59 -9.04
C LEU A 222 -1.38 -18.55 -10.58
N GLY A 223 -0.31 -18.02 -11.14
CA GLY A 223 -0.12 -17.89 -12.57
C GLY A 223 -0.80 -16.68 -13.23
N PHE A 224 -1.49 -15.83 -12.45
CA PHE A 224 -2.09 -14.62 -13.01
C PHE A 224 -0.99 -13.63 -13.41
N GLN A 225 -1.10 -13.08 -14.63
CA GLN A 225 -0.23 -12.03 -15.14
C GLN A 225 -0.75 -10.66 -14.68
N ILE A 226 0.05 -9.92 -13.93
CA ILE A 226 -0.27 -8.53 -13.60
C ILE A 226 -0.23 -7.70 -14.90
N PRO A 227 -1.30 -6.98 -15.22
CA PRO A 227 -1.32 -6.13 -16.42
C PRO A 227 -0.35 -4.96 -16.26
N LYS A 228 0.16 -4.45 -17.38
CA LYS A 228 1.02 -3.25 -17.42
C LYS A 228 2.23 -3.32 -16.49
N TRP A 229 2.84 -4.50 -16.34
CA TRP A 229 3.90 -4.72 -15.36
C TRP A 229 5.12 -3.82 -15.57
N ASP A 230 5.56 -3.66 -16.81
CA ASP A 230 6.71 -2.79 -17.12
C ASP A 230 6.40 -1.31 -16.91
N GLU A 231 5.14 -0.90 -17.16
CA GLU A 231 4.66 0.45 -16.82
C GLU A 231 4.68 0.68 -15.30
N CYS A 232 4.27 -0.30 -14.50
CA CYS A 232 4.37 -0.24 -13.04
C CYS A 232 5.82 -0.03 -12.56
N LYS A 233 6.79 -0.72 -13.16
CA LYS A 233 8.22 -0.55 -12.83
C LYS A 233 8.71 0.84 -13.23
N SER A 234 8.41 1.30 -14.42
CA SER A 234 8.80 2.63 -14.92
C SER A 234 8.19 3.75 -14.07
N PHE A 235 6.95 3.57 -13.61
CA PHE A 235 6.28 4.49 -12.71
C PHE A 235 7.03 4.60 -11.37
N ILE A 236 7.42 3.47 -10.78
CA ILE A 236 8.21 3.45 -9.53
C ILE A 236 9.60 4.07 -9.74
N GLU A 237 10.25 3.84 -10.86
CA GLU A 237 11.53 4.48 -11.17
C GLU A 237 11.40 6.00 -11.17
N THR A 238 10.33 6.53 -11.76
CA THR A 238 10.01 7.96 -11.74
C THR A 238 9.80 8.45 -10.31
N ALA A 239 9.02 7.73 -9.50
CA ALA A 239 8.77 8.08 -8.11
C ALA A 239 10.05 8.06 -7.26
N CYS A 240 10.95 7.09 -7.47
CA CYS A 240 12.25 7.04 -6.78
C CYS A 240 13.14 8.24 -7.10
N ARG A 241 13.13 8.74 -8.34
CA ARG A 241 13.88 9.95 -8.74
C ARG A 241 13.33 11.21 -8.11
N LEU A 242 12.03 11.29 -7.83
CA LEU A 242 11.44 12.43 -7.12
C LEU A 242 11.84 12.46 -5.63
N LEU A 243 12.15 11.33 -5.00
CA LEU A 243 12.54 11.27 -3.59
C LEU A 243 13.82 10.43 -3.40
N PRO A 244 14.97 10.89 -3.92
CA PRO A 244 16.22 10.12 -3.99
C PRO A 244 16.88 9.86 -2.61
N THR A 245 16.45 10.54 -1.57
CA THR A 245 16.97 10.43 -0.20
C THR A 245 16.28 9.36 0.64
N VAL A 246 15.10 8.89 0.22
CA VAL A 246 14.40 7.73 0.82
C VAL A 246 14.52 6.58 -0.17
N ARG A 247 15.65 5.86 -0.10
CA ARG A 247 16.05 4.90 -1.14
C ARG A 247 15.36 3.53 -1.02
N TYR A 248 15.08 3.09 0.19
CA TYR A 248 14.41 1.81 0.44
C TYR A 248 12.94 2.05 0.78
N ILE A 249 12.06 1.80 -0.17
CA ILE A 249 10.61 2.07 -0.07
C ILE A 249 9.81 0.84 -0.50
N GLY A 250 8.68 0.62 0.18
CA GLY A 250 7.61 -0.26 -0.28
C GLY A 250 6.46 0.57 -0.84
N TRP A 251 6.32 0.57 -2.16
CA TRP A 251 5.28 1.28 -2.90
C TRP A 251 4.00 0.47 -2.93
N ASP A 252 2.87 1.13 -2.70
CA ASP A 252 1.54 0.56 -2.92
C ASP A 252 0.97 1.16 -4.19
N LEU A 253 0.81 0.34 -5.22
CA LEU A 253 0.29 0.73 -6.53
C LEU A 253 -1.13 0.23 -6.72
N VAL A 254 -1.91 1.04 -7.42
CA VAL A 254 -3.21 0.68 -8.00
C VAL A 254 -3.11 0.86 -9.51
N ILE A 255 -3.45 -0.17 -10.28
CA ILE A 255 -3.51 -0.06 -11.73
C ILE A 255 -4.93 0.38 -12.09
N LYS A 256 -5.06 1.59 -12.59
CA LYS A 256 -6.34 2.17 -12.97
C LYS A 256 -6.80 1.72 -14.36
N GLN A 257 -8.10 1.86 -14.62
CA GLN A 257 -8.69 1.46 -15.90
C GLN A 257 -8.12 2.29 -17.07
N ASP A 258 -7.87 3.57 -16.84
CA ASP A 258 -7.29 4.49 -17.83
C ASP A 258 -5.77 4.34 -18.00
N GLY A 259 -5.12 3.51 -17.18
CA GLY A 259 -3.69 3.21 -17.26
C GLY A 259 -2.78 4.23 -16.59
N THR A 260 -3.33 5.15 -15.81
CA THR A 260 -2.56 6.16 -15.05
C THR A 260 -2.47 5.83 -13.57
#